data_6c6ac4f0db5a95fb93c13efebc84388b
#
_entry.id   6c6ac4f0db5a95fb93c13efebc84388b
#
_cell.length_a   1.000
_cell.length_b   1.000
_cell.length_c   1.000
_cell.angle_alpha   90.00
_cell.angle_beta   90.00
_cell.angle_gamma   90.00
#
_symmetry.space_group_name_H-M   'P 1'
#
loop_
_entity.id
_entity.type
_entity.pdbx_description
1 polymer ?
#
loop_
_entity_poly.entity_id
_entity_poly.type
_entity_poly.pdbx_seq_one_letter_code
_entity_poly.pdbx_strand_id
1 'polypeptide(L)'
;MRVRHALAALAVAALTIVPLAAAAAPTPVPGQGHVQNLGWLPTSTTIIGTTGKALRLEAVRLTGFPVEYQAHVQNVGWLPWVDAGETAGTTGKSLRMEAIRIRLVPTAAMFGSVEYRCHVQDYGWLKWTRDGGLCGTTGQAKRLEAIEVRFVGGTEPTPEPTATATPEPTATPTITPTTPAPTATPTPTPTVTTPAPTGSTSIAVTADTGMGDSGAAVLSSIGASDVAWVAHLGDMAYQSGAGIEQQWCNYVKARVSQPVQLVPGNHEAQNGDGLFANYAACLPSRLGINGTYERGQWFVDSGPVRYIGISPNIALPQGNRQYAAGSSERAWLDGVIQQGKAAGQWVIVGMHIPCLTVGIHAGCERDKTLDGDLIAQGVDLVVQGHDHNYSRSHQITQLAKVVDSDNAYTKGRGTVFAVVGNGGHKPREITGCPAMWAACSGTNSPGGATTGWLRIDATGSTLTARLVTTSGPLTDTFTITR
;
A
#
# COMPACT_ATOMS: atom_id res chain seq x y z
N MET A 1 42.42 52.00 -46.24
CA MET A 1 42.60 50.72 -45.61
C MET A 1 42.23 50.86 -44.11
N ARG A 2 41.01 50.50 -43.71
CA ARG A 2 40.57 50.57 -42.27
C ARG A 2 40.30 49.16 -41.81
N VAL A 3 41.11 48.66 -40.88
CA VAL A 3 41.00 47.37 -40.22
C VAL A 3 39.93 47.47 -39.13
N ARG A 4 38.88 46.67 -39.17
CA ARG A 4 37.87 46.56 -38.13
C ARG A 4 38.25 45.39 -37.23
N HIS A 5 38.48 45.69 -35.96
CA HIS A 5 38.63 44.67 -34.89
C HIS A 5 37.26 44.21 -34.46
N ALA A 6 36.99 42.90 -34.54
CA ALA A 6 35.80 42.26 -33.97
C ALA A 6 36.13 41.81 -32.54
N LEU A 7 35.42 42.34 -31.56
CA LEU A 7 35.45 41.85 -30.17
C LEU A 7 34.57 40.61 -30.08
N ALA A 8 35.12 39.47 -29.71
CA ALA A 8 34.37 38.28 -29.36
C ALA A 8 33.97 38.36 -27.87
N ALA A 9 32.67 38.34 -27.59
CA ALA A 9 32.14 38.26 -26.24
C ALA A 9 32.16 36.81 -25.78
N LEU A 10 32.90 36.48 -24.74
CA LEU A 10 32.82 35.21 -24.03
C LEU A 10 31.56 35.20 -23.17
N ALA A 11 30.62 34.31 -23.47
CA ALA A 11 29.49 34.01 -22.60
C ALA A 11 29.92 33.01 -21.50
N VAL A 12 29.97 33.48 -20.26
CA VAL A 12 30.17 32.63 -19.09
C VAL A 12 28.86 31.93 -18.77
N ALA A 13 28.77 30.62 -19.05
CA ALA A 13 27.64 29.81 -18.63
C ALA A 13 27.67 29.61 -17.11
N ALA A 14 26.71 30.16 -16.40
CA ALA A 14 26.52 29.90 -14.98
C ALA A 14 26.04 28.44 -14.78
N LEU A 15 26.92 27.63 -14.19
CA LEU A 15 26.62 26.26 -13.80
C LEU A 15 25.70 26.32 -12.56
N THR A 16 24.39 26.09 -12.73
CA THR A 16 23.48 25.95 -11.63
C THR A 16 23.71 24.59 -10.95
N ILE A 17 24.27 24.63 -9.74
CA ILE A 17 24.40 23.46 -8.89
C ILE A 17 22.97 23.10 -8.40
N VAL A 18 22.38 22.03 -8.96
CA VAL A 18 21.17 21.44 -8.43
C VAL A 18 21.54 20.73 -7.11
N PRO A 19 20.93 21.08 -5.98
CA PRO A 19 21.24 20.39 -4.74
C PRO A 19 20.83 18.92 -4.86
N LEU A 20 21.76 18.01 -4.59
CA LEU A 20 21.52 16.58 -4.50
C LEU A 20 20.48 16.34 -3.41
N ALA A 21 19.36 15.73 -3.75
CA ALA A 21 18.33 15.38 -2.77
C ALA A 21 18.96 14.47 -1.70
N ALA A 22 18.83 14.85 -0.44
CA ALA A 22 19.30 14.03 0.67
C ALA A 22 18.58 12.67 0.65
N ALA A 23 19.34 11.58 0.71
CA ALA A 23 18.78 10.24 0.80
C ALA A 23 17.85 10.13 2.02
N ALA A 24 16.67 9.52 1.85
CA ALA A 24 15.76 9.30 2.94
C ALA A 24 16.42 8.44 4.04
N ALA A 25 16.18 8.76 5.31
CA ALA A 25 16.72 7.99 6.41
C ALA A 25 16.20 6.54 6.35
N PRO A 26 17.05 5.53 6.65
CA PRO A 26 16.62 4.14 6.66
C PRO A 26 15.45 3.91 7.61
N THR A 27 14.42 3.18 7.16
CA THR A 27 13.24 2.86 7.96
C THR A 27 13.42 1.47 8.60
N PRO A 28 13.36 1.33 9.94
CA PRO A 28 13.46 0.05 10.60
C PRO A 28 12.35 -0.91 10.19
N VAL A 29 12.66 -2.19 9.99
CA VAL A 29 11.70 -3.26 9.72
C VAL A 29 11.35 -3.95 11.03
N PRO A 30 10.07 -3.92 11.48
CA PRO A 30 9.66 -4.56 12.72
C PRO A 30 9.76 -6.08 12.65
N GLY A 31 10.08 -6.73 13.78
CA GLY A 31 10.11 -8.18 13.85
C GLY A 31 10.13 -8.73 15.26
N GLN A 32 9.95 -10.04 15.34
CA GLN A 32 10.01 -10.83 16.57
C GLN A 32 11.07 -11.91 16.44
N GLY A 33 11.83 -12.15 17.49
CA GLY A 33 12.76 -13.27 17.61
C GLY A 33 12.24 -14.32 18.57
N HIS A 34 12.28 -15.59 18.20
CA HIS A 34 12.15 -16.72 19.11
C HIS A 34 13.54 -17.08 19.65
N VAL A 35 13.74 -16.88 20.94
CA VAL A 35 15.04 -17.02 21.60
C VAL A 35 15.03 -18.18 22.56
N GLN A 36 16.13 -18.91 22.60
CA GLN A 36 16.34 -20.03 23.52
C GLN A 36 15.90 -19.68 24.94
N ASN A 37 15.08 -20.53 25.55
CA ASN A 37 14.55 -20.40 26.92
C ASN A 37 13.66 -19.18 27.20
N LEU A 38 13.48 -18.28 26.22
CA LEU A 38 12.64 -17.07 26.35
C LEU A 38 11.38 -17.14 25.49
N GLY A 39 11.38 -17.97 24.43
CA GLY A 39 10.30 -18.02 23.45
C GLY A 39 10.25 -16.78 22.55
N TRP A 40 9.07 -16.42 22.07
CA TRP A 40 8.86 -15.24 21.25
C TRP A 40 8.98 -13.97 22.08
N LEU A 41 9.90 -13.11 21.69
CA LEU A 41 10.04 -11.77 22.28
C LEU A 41 9.00 -10.80 21.71
N PRO A 42 8.71 -9.70 22.40
CA PRO A 42 7.90 -8.62 21.83
C PRO A 42 8.47 -8.11 20.49
N THR A 43 7.59 -7.55 19.64
CA THR A 43 8.02 -6.92 18.39
C THR A 43 9.00 -5.79 18.66
N SER A 44 10.11 -5.77 17.92
CA SER A 44 11.15 -4.75 18.03
C SER A 44 11.40 -4.13 16.64
N THR A 45 11.69 -2.85 16.62
CA THR A 45 12.12 -2.09 15.44
C THR A 45 13.64 -1.83 15.43
N THR A 46 14.36 -2.33 16.43
CA THR A 46 15.81 -2.16 16.55
C THR A 46 16.51 -3.51 16.53
N ILE A 47 16.51 -4.24 17.65
CA ILE A 47 17.20 -5.53 17.79
C ILE A 47 16.14 -6.64 17.90
N ILE A 48 16.16 -7.57 16.95
CA ILE A 48 15.29 -8.76 16.93
C ILE A 48 16.11 -9.93 17.47
N GLY A 49 15.88 -10.34 18.71
CA GLY A 49 16.69 -11.31 19.44
C GLY A 49 17.35 -10.71 20.67
N THR A 50 18.49 -11.23 21.08
CA THR A 50 19.24 -10.77 22.27
C THR A 50 20.73 -10.67 22.00
N THR A 51 21.41 -9.68 22.60
CA THR A 51 22.86 -9.57 22.59
C THR A 51 23.42 -9.70 24.00
N GLY A 52 24.64 -10.21 24.14
CA GLY A 52 25.32 -10.33 25.43
C GLY A 52 24.75 -11.38 26.40
N LYS A 53 23.75 -12.16 26.00
CA LYS A 53 23.12 -13.20 26.83
C LYS A 53 23.57 -14.63 26.46
N ALA A 54 24.36 -14.78 25.43
CA ALA A 54 24.81 -16.07 24.89
C ALA A 54 23.64 -17.03 24.56
N LEU A 55 22.46 -16.49 24.20
CA LEU A 55 21.27 -17.25 23.83
C LEU A 55 21.12 -17.27 22.31
N ARG A 56 20.79 -18.46 21.77
CA ARG A 56 20.57 -18.60 20.32
C ARG A 56 19.22 -18.07 19.90
N LEU A 57 19.19 -17.46 18.73
CA LEU A 57 17.98 -17.23 17.97
C LEU A 57 17.57 -18.56 17.30
N GLU A 58 16.31 -18.95 17.43
CA GLU A 58 15.77 -20.20 16.89
C GLU A 58 14.83 -19.96 15.70
N ALA A 59 14.11 -18.83 15.71
CA ALA A 59 13.25 -18.40 14.62
C ALA A 59 13.05 -16.87 14.64
N VAL A 60 12.62 -16.32 13.51
CA VAL A 60 12.23 -14.90 13.37
C VAL A 60 10.92 -14.76 12.60
N ARG A 61 10.23 -13.66 12.86
CA ARG A 61 9.13 -13.12 12.06
C ARG A 61 9.40 -11.65 11.78
N LEU A 62 9.36 -11.26 10.51
CA LEU A 62 9.48 -9.86 10.09
C LEU A 62 8.14 -9.38 9.60
N THR A 63 7.75 -8.14 9.94
CA THR A 63 6.44 -7.59 9.62
C THR A 63 6.56 -6.17 9.07
N GLY A 64 5.47 -5.61 8.51
CA GLY A 64 5.41 -4.20 8.12
C GLY A 64 6.15 -3.82 6.83
N PHE A 65 6.82 -4.77 6.16
CA PHE A 65 7.49 -4.54 4.87
C PHE A 65 7.35 -5.77 3.97
N PRO A 66 7.28 -5.57 2.64
CA PRO A 66 7.17 -6.66 1.66
C PRO A 66 8.51 -7.36 1.47
N VAL A 67 8.88 -8.19 2.44
CA VAL A 67 10.12 -8.97 2.46
C VAL A 67 9.82 -10.47 2.39
N GLU A 68 10.70 -11.20 1.72
CA GLU A 68 10.83 -12.64 1.81
C GLU A 68 12.12 -12.96 2.56
N TYR A 69 12.12 -14.00 3.36
CA TYR A 69 13.31 -14.39 4.11
C TYR A 69 13.37 -15.91 4.34
N GLN A 70 14.59 -16.42 4.48
CA GLN A 70 14.84 -17.82 4.78
C GLN A 70 15.95 -17.95 5.84
N ALA A 71 15.80 -18.93 6.71
CA ALA A 71 16.76 -19.24 7.75
C ALA A 71 17.60 -20.48 7.40
N HIS A 72 18.90 -20.42 7.71
CA HIS A 72 19.76 -21.59 7.79
C HIS A 72 19.74 -22.11 9.23
N VAL A 73 19.34 -23.37 9.42
CA VAL A 73 19.15 -23.98 10.73
C VAL A 73 20.14 -25.14 10.90
N GLN A 74 20.68 -25.23 12.10
CA GLN A 74 21.57 -26.30 12.52
C GLN A 74 21.04 -27.67 12.10
N ASN A 75 21.91 -28.50 11.44
CA ASN A 75 21.63 -29.87 10.97
C ASN A 75 20.46 -30.00 9.96
N VAL A 76 19.84 -28.88 9.54
CA VAL A 76 18.75 -28.85 8.56
C VAL A 76 19.17 -28.15 7.27
N GLY A 77 20.01 -27.14 7.37
CA GLY A 77 20.38 -26.27 6.24
C GLY A 77 19.38 -25.15 5.99
N TRP A 78 19.32 -24.68 4.74
CA TRP A 78 18.39 -23.64 4.33
C TRP A 78 16.96 -24.17 4.28
N LEU A 79 16.07 -23.51 5.03
CA LEU A 79 14.62 -23.70 4.94
C LEU A 79 14.06 -22.97 3.71
N PRO A 80 12.85 -23.28 3.26
CA PRO A 80 12.19 -22.51 2.20
C PRO A 80 12.11 -21.00 2.53
N TRP A 81 12.03 -20.18 1.48
CA TRP A 81 11.67 -18.78 1.62
C TRP A 81 10.25 -18.65 2.17
N VAL A 82 10.06 -17.73 3.08
CA VAL A 82 8.77 -17.41 3.69
C VAL A 82 8.49 -15.92 3.53
N ASP A 83 7.22 -15.56 3.46
CA ASP A 83 6.75 -14.18 3.33
C ASP A 83 6.75 -13.43 4.68
N ALA A 84 6.62 -12.10 4.62
CA ALA A 84 6.48 -11.26 5.80
C ALA A 84 5.34 -11.76 6.70
N GLY A 85 5.60 -11.85 8.01
CA GLY A 85 4.67 -12.38 9.02
C GLY A 85 4.79 -13.88 9.29
N GLU A 86 5.38 -14.65 8.37
CA GLU A 86 5.60 -16.08 8.55
C GLU A 86 6.86 -16.38 9.39
N THR A 87 7.03 -17.63 9.80
CA THR A 87 8.16 -18.03 10.65
C THR A 87 9.30 -18.61 9.82
N ALA A 88 10.44 -17.94 9.80
CA ALA A 88 11.69 -18.52 9.34
C ALA A 88 12.49 -19.07 10.53
N GLY A 89 12.89 -20.32 10.47
CA GLY A 89 13.56 -21.04 11.55
C GLY A 89 12.71 -22.16 12.13
N THR A 90 13.01 -22.56 13.37
CA THR A 90 12.28 -23.64 14.05
C THR A 90 11.96 -23.25 15.48
N THR A 91 10.81 -23.68 15.99
CA THR A 91 10.42 -23.53 17.40
C THR A 91 10.27 -24.89 18.06
N GLY A 92 10.59 -25.02 19.34
CA GLY A 92 10.45 -26.27 20.10
C GLY A 92 11.41 -27.40 19.71
N LYS A 93 12.35 -27.16 18.77
CA LYS A 93 13.33 -28.19 18.33
C LYS A 93 14.72 -27.99 18.91
N SER A 94 14.92 -26.96 19.70
CA SER A 94 16.22 -26.60 20.29
C SER A 94 17.37 -26.47 19.26
N LEU A 95 17.03 -26.09 18.02
CA LEU A 95 17.98 -25.89 16.94
C LEU A 95 18.28 -24.40 16.77
N ARG A 96 19.56 -24.04 16.62
CA ARG A 96 19.95 -22.65 16.40
C ARG A 96 19.76 -22.25 14.93
N MET A 97 19.39 -21.00 14.71
CA MET A 97 19.68 -20.36 13.43
C MET A 97 21.17 -20.05 13.33
N GLU A 98 21.75 -20.26 12.16
CA GLU A 98 23.17 -20.01 11.87
C GLU A 98 23.35 -18.87 10.87
N ALA A 99 22.37 -18.69 9.99
CA ALA A 99 22.33 -17.60 9.02
C ALA A 99 20.88 -17.27 8.61
N ILE A 100 20.73 -16.10 8.01
CA ILE A 100 19.48 -15.64 7.40
C ILE A 100 19.79 -14.94 6.07
N ARG A 101 18.85 -15.01 5.15
CA ARG A 101 18.79 -14.17 3.96
C ARG A 101 17.45 -13.46 3.93
N ILE A 102 17.44 -12.18 3.61
CA ILE A 102 16.24 -11.35 3.53
C ILE A 102 16.32 -10.58 2.22
N ARG A 103 15.24 -10.57 1.45
CA ARG A 103 15.12 -9.75 0.24
C ARG A 103 13.76 -9.09 0.18
N LEU A 104 13.67 -8.00 -0.55
CA LEU A 104 12.37 -7.49 -0.93
C LEU A 104 11.70 -8.46 -1.89
N VAL A 105 10.37 -8.58 -1.82
CA VAL A 105 9.65 -9.24 -2.91
C VAL A 105 9.95 -8.52 -4.23
N PRO A 106 9.98 -9.22 -5.39
CA PRO A 106 10.42 -8.62 -6.66
C PRO A 106 9.74 -7.29 -7.01
N THR A 107 8.47 -7.14 -6.65
CA THR A 107 7.67 -5.93 -6.85
C THR A 107 8.07 -4.76 -5.94
N ALA A 108 8.77 -5.00 -4.87
CA ALA A 108 9.24 -3.98 -3.94
C ALA A 108 10.72 -3.59 -4.17
N ALA A 109 11.49 -4.43 -4.85
CA ALA A 109 12.92 -4.21 -5.10
C ALA A 109 13.22 -2.94 -5.92
N MET A 110 12.25 -2.46 -6.72
CA MET A 110 12.39 -1.20 -7.47
C MET A 110 12.30 0.08 -6.62
N PHE A 111 11.84 -0.05 -5.35
CA PHE A 111 11.65 1.11 -4.45
C PHE A 111 12.78 1.29 -3.45
N GLY A 112 13.72 0.38 -3.43
CA GLY A 112 14.83 0.41 -2.50
C GLY A 112 15.41 -0.95 -2.25
N SER A 113 16.14 -1.06 -1.15
CA SER A 113 16.82 -2.25 -0.70
C SER A 113 16.43 -2.58 0.74
N VAL A 114 16.40 -3.85 1.08
CA VAL A 114 16.40 -4.27 2.47
C VAL A 114 17.84 -4.50 2.93
N GLU A 115 18.28 -3.76 3.93
CA GLU A 115 19.58 -3.95 4.56
C GLU A 115 19.42 -4.61 5.92
N TYR A 116 20.32 -5.52 6.25
CA TYR A 116 20.31 -6.23 7.52
C TYR A 116 21.70 -6.62 7.96
N ARG A 117 21.85 -6.79 9.27
CA ARG A 117 23.06 -7.32 9.89
C ARG A 117 22.71 -8.28 11.02
N CYS A 118 23.63 -9.18 11.32
CA CYS A 118 23.46 -10.25 12.30
C CYS A 118 24.50 -10.13 13.40
N HIS A 119 24.05 -10.38 14.64
CA HIS A 119 24.93 -10.66 15.77
C HIS A 119 25.17 -12.15 15.85
N VAL A 120 26.43 -12.56 15.70
CA VAL A 120 26.85 -13.97 15.63
C VAL A 120 27.74 -14.27 16.81
N GLN A 121 27.58 -15.45 17.38
CA GLN A 121 28.45 -15.96 18.44
C GLN A 121 29.92 -15.79 18.08
N ASP A 122 30.70 -15.22 19.00
CA ASP A 122 32.15 -14.98 18.93
C ASP A 122 32.61 -13.94 17.87
N TYR A 123 31.68 -13.47 16.99
CA TYR A 123 31.95 -12.45 15.98
C TYR A 123 31.32 -11.10 16.29
N GLY A 124 30.25 -11.08 17.14
CA GLY A 124 29.46 -9.86 17.37
C GLY A 124 28.67 -9.45 16.13
N TRP A 125 28.46 -8.13 15.94
CA TRP A 125 27.74 -7.61 14.80
C TRP A 125 28.58 -7.69 13.52
N LEU A 126 28.04 -8.40 12.52
CA LEU A 126 28.62 -8.43 11.18
C LEU A 126 28.34 -7.13 10.44
N LYS A 127 29.01 -6.93 9.31
CA LYS A 127 28.72 -5.80 8.40
C LYS A 127 27.30 -5.91 7.87
N TRP A 128 26.72 -4.76 7.49
CA TRP A 128 25.45 -4.70 6.80
C TRP A 128 25.54 -5.44 5.46
N THR A 129 24.57 -6.28 5.17
CA THR A 129 24.32 -6.90 3.86
C THR A 129 22.95 -6.50 3.36
N ARG A 130 22.60 -6.82 2.10
CA ARG A 130 21.35 -6.42 1.48
C ARG A 130 20.81 -7.48 0.53
N ASP A 131 19.52 -7.42 0.25
CA ASP A 131 18.81 -8.00 -0.89
C ASP A 131 19.16 -9.48 -1.18
N GLY A 132 18.94 -10.35 -0.20
CA GLY A 132 19.21 -11.79 -0.29
C GLY A 132 20.65 -12.20 0.02
N GLY A 133 21.53 -11.26 0.36
CA GLY A 133 22.90 -11.53 0.79
C GLY A 133 22.92 -12.39 2.06
N LEU A 134 24.03 -13.11 2.26
CA LEU A 134 24.22 -13.96 3.44
C LEU A 134 24.47 -13.10 4.69
N CYS A 135 23.69 -13.30 5.75
CA CYS A 135 23.92 -12.74 7.07
C CYS A 135 24.06 -13.87 8.09
N GLY A 136 25.18 -13.99 8.73
CA GLY A 136 25.53 -15.12 9.60
C GLY A 136 26.62 -16.00 9.03
N THR A 137 26.68 -17.25 9.47
CA THR A 137 27.66 -18.23 9.02
C THR A 137 26.99 -19.55 8.66
N THR A 138 27.58 -20.32 7.71
CA THR A 138 27.17 -21.67 7.40
C THR A 138 28.34 -22.62 7.59
N GLY A 139 28.10 -23.80 8.15
CA GLY A 139 29.14 -24.83 8.36
C GLY A 139 30.16 -24.51 9.47
N GLN A 140 29.98 -23.43 10.23
CA GLN A 140 30.90 -23.04 11.32
C GLN A 140 30.34 -23.34 12.72
N ALA A 141 29.15 -23.89 12.81
CA ALA A 141 28.46 -24.20 14.06
C ALA A 141 28.28 -22.96 14.99
N LYS A 142 28.24 -21.74 14.43
CA LYS A 142 28.02 -20.51 15.17
C LYS A 142 26.52 -20.12 15.13
N ARG A 143 25.96 -19.73 16.29
CA ARG A 143 24.56 -19.34 16.37
C ARG A 143 24.39 -17.86 16.03
N LEU A 144 23.27 -17.53 15.42
CA LEU A 144 22.73 -16.16 15.48
C LEU A 144 22.19 -15.90 16.88
N GLU A 145 22.38 -14.69 17.38
CA GLU A 145 21.86 -14.20 18.64
C GLU A 145 20.85 -13.07 18.47
N ALA A 146 21.05 -12.22 17.44
CA ALA A 146 20.15 -11.16 17.05
C ALA A 146 20.30 -10.77 15.59
N ILE A 147 19.31 -10.04 15.05
CA ILE A 147 19.38 -9.36 13.76
C ILE A 147 18.86 -7.93 13.88
N GLU A 148 19.33 -7.05 13.02
CA GLU A 148 18.75 -5.74 12.74
C GLU A 148 18.39 -5.69 11.26
N VAL A 149 17.23 -5.13 10.94
CA VAL A 149 16.71 -5.05 9.58
C VAL A 149 16.16 -3.65 9.32
N ARG A 150 16.47 -3.07 8.16
CA ARG A 150 15.98 -1.76 7.76
C ARG A 150 15.70 -1.71 6.26
N PHE A 151 14.74 -0.93 5.88
CA PHE A 151 14.48 -0.57 4.48
C PHE A 151 15.22 0.73 4.15
N VAL A 152 15.90 0.74 3.00
CA VAL A 152 16.58 1.91 2.46
C VAL A 152 15.90 2.27 1.15
N GLY A 153 15.24 3.42 1.10
CA GLY A 153 14.58 3.92 -0.13
C GLY A 153 15.61 4.14 -1.24
N GLY A 154 15.21 3.84 -2.49
CA GLY A 154 16.10 3.89 -3.64
C GLY A 154 16.59 5.31 -3.92
N THR A 155 17.90 5.46 -3.93
CA THR A 155 18.64 6.44 -4.70
C THR A 155 19.51 5.66 -5.69
N GLU A 156 19.77 6.22 -6.86
CA GLU A 156 20.59 5.64 -7.91
C GLU A 156 21.92 5.06 -7.37
N PRO A 157 22.42 3.94 -7.87
CA PRO A 157 23.58 3.25 -7.29
C PRO A 157 24.83 4.13 -7.36
N THR A 158 25.35 4.50 -6.20
CA THR A 158 26.70 5.08 -6.08
C THR A 158 27.71 3.94 -6.23
N PRO A 159 28.75 4.08 -7.04
CA PRO A 159 29.78 3.05 -7.21
C PRO A 159 30.52 2.76 -5.90
N GLU A 160 30.77 1.47 -5.68
CA GLU A 160 31.42 0.90 -4.51
C GLU A 160 32.82 1.51 -4.27
N PRO A 161 33.15 1.99 -3.08
CA PRO A 161 34.52 2.34 -2.76
C PRO A 161 35.34 1.09 -2.47
N THR A 162 36.45 0.96 -3.18
CA THR A 162 37.49 -0.06 -3.05
C THR A 162 37.99 -0.16 -1.60
N ALA A 163 38.11 -1.39 -1.11
CA ALA A 163 38.55 -1.72 0.24
C ALA A 163 39.92 -1.17 0.56
N THR A 164 40.04 -0.38 1.60
CA THR A 164 41.32 -0.04 2.24
C THR A 164 41.37 -0.70 3.62
N ALA A 165 42.54 -1.24 3.92
CA ALA A 165 42.84 -2.14 5.02
C ALA A 165 42.62 -1.54 6.43
N THR A 166 42.32 -2.44 7.34
CA THR A 166 42.09 -2.35 8.78
C THR A 166 43.29 -1.77 9.56
N PRO A 167 43.09 -0.93 10.57
CA PRO A 167 43.98 -0.88 11.73
C PRO A 167 43.39 -1.59 12.96
N GLU A 168 44.29 -2.12 13.73
CA GLU A 168 44.19 -2.96 14.92
C GLU A 168 43.63 -2.23 16.17
N PRO A 169 43.02 -2.95 17.14
CA PRO A 169 42.28 -2.34 18.25
C PRO A 169 43.17 -1.77 19.36
N THR A 170 42.90 -0.55 19.75
CA THR A 170 43.51 0.08 20.93
C THR A 170 42.58 -0.03 22.15
N ALA A 171 43.20 -0.21 23.31
CA ALA A 171 42.68 -0.60 24.61
C ALA A 171 41.55 0.26 25.18
N THR A 172 40.69 -0.41 25.98
CA THR A 172 39.58 0.04 26.80
C THR A 172 39.95 1.09 27.86
N PRO A 173 39.21 2.17 28.04
CA PRO A 173 39.24 2.94 29.28
C PRO A 173 38.17 2.49 30.27
N THR A 174 38.59 2.35 31.52
CA THR A 174 37.80 2.05 32.68
C THR A 174 36.86 3.22 33.04
N ILE A 175 35.55 2.92 33.19
CA ILE A 175 34.56 3.91 33.59
C ILE A 175 34.28 3.81 35.11
N THR A 176 34.44 4.95 35.78
CA THR A 176 34.05 5.19 37.17
C THR A 176 32.54 5.53 37.23
N PRO A 177 31.75 5.04 38.19
CA PRO A 177 30.32 5.35 38.22
C PRO A 177 30.06 6.78 38.74
N THR A 178 29.31 7.55 37.97
CA THR A 178 28.83 8.89 38.37
C THR A 178 27.34 8.83 38.68
N THR A 179 26.97 9.48 39.78
CA THR A 179 25.61 9.61 40.33
C THR A 179 24.64 10.29 39.36
N PRO A 180 23.38 9.87 39.24
CA PRO A 180 22.44 10.49 38.30
C PRO A 180 21.95 11.87 38.76
N ALA A 181 21.94 12.81 37.81
CA ALA A 181 21.35 14.14 37.97
C ALA A 181 19.83 14.11 37.75
N PRO A 182 19.04 15.07 38.25
CA PRO A 182 17.59 15.04 38.19
C PRO A 182 17.03 15.16 36.76
N THR A 183 16.02 14.37 36.47
CA THR A 183 15.30 14.29 35.22
C THR A 183 14.62 15.61 34.86
N ALA A 184 15.01 16.20 33.74
CA ALA A 184 14.31 17.34 33.15
C ALA A 184 13.02 16.88 32.45
N THR A 185 11.94 17.62 32.65
CA THR A 185 10.63 17.45 32.01
C THR A 185 10.80 17.55 30.48
N PRO A 186 10.26 16.61 29.68
CA PRO A 186 10.41 16.67 28.23
C PRO A 186 9.70 17.89 27.65
N THR A 187 10.44 18.73 26.96
CA THR A 187 9.90 19.78 26.09
C THR A 187 9.21 19.12 24.90
N PRO A 188 8.01 19.57 24.48
CA PRO A 188 7.33 18.98 23.33
C PRO A 188 8.20 19.11 22.07
N THR A 189 8.50 17.97 21.45
CA THR A 189 9.20 17.89 20.17
C THR A 189 8.39 18.61 19.11
N PRO A 190 8.97 19.52 18.30
CA PRO A 190 8.25 20.14 17.21
C PRO A 190 7.78 19.09 16.22
N THR A 191 6.49 19.09 15.92
CA THR A 191 5.89 18.25 14.87
C THR A 191 6.49 18.67 13.53
N VAL A 192 7.31 17.81 12.94
CA VAL A 192 7.82 18.02 11.58
C VAL A 192 6.62 17.81 10.64
N THR A 193 6.02 18.89 10.20
CA THR A 193 5.02 18.88 9.14
C THR A 193 5.75 18.61 7.82
N THR A 194 5.61 17.39 7.29
CA THR A 194 6.04 17.08 5.92
C THR A 194 5.29 18.01 4.96
N PRO A 195 5.98 18.73 4.05
CA PRO A 195 5.30 19.56 3.07
C PRO A 195 4.29 18.75 2.27
N ALA A 196 3.12 19.31 2.01
CA ALA A 196 2.12 18.65 1.18
C ALA A 196 2.69 18.40 -0.23
N PRO A 197 2.44 17.23 -0.86
CA PRO A 197 2.89 16.96 -2.22
C PRO A 197 2.38 18.03 -3.18
N THR A 198 3.21 18.42 -4.12
CA THR A 198 2.86 19.40 -5.15
C THR A 198 2.05 18.75 -6.27
N GLY A 199 1.28 19.56 -7.00
CA GLY A 199 0.48 19.13 -8.14
C GLY A 199 -0.99 18.84 -7.81
N SER A 200 -1.69 18.37 -8.80
CA SER A 200 -3.11 17.97 -8.71
C SER A 200 -3.35 16.71 -9.54
N THR A 201 -4.42 16.01 -9.23
CA THR A 201 -4.91 14.89 -10.04
C THR A 201 -6.44 14.85 -9.99
N SER A 202 -7.04 14.27 -11.02
CA SER A 202 -8.47 13.98 -11.06
C SER A 202 -8.67 12.51 -11.45
N ILE A 203 -9.54 11.82 -10.72
CA ILE A 203 -9.77 10.38 -10.84
C ILE A 203 -11.26 10.12 -11.03
N ALA A 204 -11.64 9.30 -12.01
CA ALA A 204 -12.97 8.71 -12.05
C ALA A 204 -12.95 7.35 -11.34
N VAL A 205 -13.91 7.09 -10.47
CA VAL A 205 -14.09 5.78 -9.84
C VAL A 205 -15.46 5.25 -10.22
N THR A 206 -15.51 4.01 -10.73
CA THR A 206 -16.75 3.31 -11.08
C THR A 206 -16.58 1.81 -10.85
N ALA A 207 -17.69 1.10 -10.76
CA ALA A 207 -17.74 -0.36 -10.65
C ALA A 207 -19.05 -0.87 -11.28
N ASP A 208 -19.18 -2.15 -11.49
CA ASP A 208 -20.44 -2.80 -11.82
C ASP A 208 -21.10 -2.18 -13.08
N THR A 209 -20.30 -1.94 -14.12
CA THR A 209 -20.77 -1.25 -15.32
C THR A 209 -21.59 -2.14 -16.25
N GLY A 210 -21.17 -3.40 -16.42
CA GLY A 210 -21.70 -4.25 -17.48
C GLY A 210 -21.46 -3.66 -18.88
N MET A 211 -22.18 -4.18 -19.87
CA MET A 211 -22.12 -3.73 -21.27
C MET A 211 -23.49 -3.24 -21.81
N GLY A 212 -24.40 -2.84 -20.92
CA GLY A 212 -25.69 -2.28 -21.28
C GLY A 212 -25.66 -0.77 -21.49
N ASP A 213 -26.83 -0.20 -21.88
CA ASP A 213 -26.95 1.23 -22.17
C ASP A 213 -26.58 2.16 -21.00
N SER A 214 -26.94 1.76 -19.78
CA SER A 214 -26.59 2.54 -18.57
C SER A 214 -25.08 2.56 -18.32
N GLY A 215 -24.41 1.41 -18.49
CA GLY A 215 -22.94 1.36 -18.41
C GLY A 215 -22.28 2.15 -19.55
N ALA A 216 -22.87 2.12 -20.75
CA ALA A 216 -22.42 2.94 -21.87
C ALA A 216 -22.50 4.45 -21.54
N ALA A 217 -23.61 4.88 -20.94
CA ALA A 217 -23.79 6.28 -20.53
C ALA A 217 -22.76 6.71 -19.47
N VAL A 218 -22.50 5.85 -18.47
CA VAL A 218 -21.48 6.11 -17.43
C VAL A 218 -20.09 6.20 -18.06
N LEU A 219 -19.66 5.23 -18.83
CA LEU A 219 -18.35 5.24 -19.48
C LEU A 219 -18.18 6.40 -20.46
N SER A 220 -19.22 6.76 -21.22
CA SER A 220 -19.18 7.91 -22.12
C SER A 220 -19.09 9.24 -21.35
N SER A 221 -19.78 9.34 -20.21
CA SER A 221 -19.67 10.50 -19.30
C SER A 221 -18.25 10.63 -18.73
N ILE A 222 -17.62 9.51 -18.36
CA ILE A 222 -16.22 9.51 -17.93
C ILE A 222 -15.30 9.95 -19.07
N GLY A 223 -15.46 9.37 -20.25
CA GLY A 223 -14.62 9.68 -21.42
C GLY A 223 -14.73 11.12 -21.90
N ALA A 224 -15.90 11.75 -21.71
CA ALA A 224 -16.13 13.18 -22.04
C ALA A 224 -15.57 14.11 -20.94
N SER A 225 -15.13 13.60 -19.80
CA SER A 225 -14.58 14.40 -18.70
C SER A 225 -13.07 14.62 -18.86
N ASP A 226 -12.55 15.54 -18.06
CA ASP A 226 -11.13 15.90 -18.00
C ASP A 226 -10.35 15.14 -16.91
N VAL A 227 -10.88 13.99 -16.43
CA VAL A 227 -10.16 13.19 -15.43
C VAL A 227 -8.84 12.63 -15.99
N ALA A 228 -7.83 12.59 -15.14
CA ALA A 228 -6.51 12.11 -15.54
C ALA A 228 -6.49 10.60 -15.80
N TRP A 229 -7.29 9.83 -15.05
CA TRP A 229 -7.40 8.38 -15.17
C TRP A 229 -8.65 7.82 -14.47
N VAL A 230 -8.91 6.53 -14.69
CA VAL A 230 -10.10 5.82 -14.21
C VAL A 230 -9.71 4.63 -13.34
N ALA A 231 -10.33 4.48 -12.18
CA ALA A 231 -10.32 3.26 -11.38
C ALA A 231 -11.64 2.52 -11.59
N HIS A 232 -11.59 1.32 -12.18
CA HIS A 232 -12.73 0.41 -12.31
C HIS A 232 -12.61 -0.69 -11.25
N LEU A 233 -13.57 -0.77 -10.35
CA LEU A 233 -13.52 -1.61 -9.16
C LEU A 233 -14.24 -2.96 -9.35
N GLY A 234 -14.10 -3.56 -10.53
CA GLY A 234 -14.58 -4.94 -10.78
C GLY A 234 -16.01 -5.04 -11.28
N ASP A 235 -16.42 -6.27 -11.54
CA ASP A 235 -17.69 -6.66 -12.14
C ASP A 235 -17.92 -5.95 -13.48
N MET A 236 -17.15 -6.39 -14.47
CA MET A 236 -16.97 -5.68 -15.73
C MET A 236 -18.07 -5.98 -16.75
N ALA A 237 -18.22 -7.24 -17.16
CA ALA A 237 -19.08 -7.61 -18.29
C ALA A 237 -20.46 -8.10 -17.91
N TYR A 238 -20.62 -8.87 -16.83
CA TYR A 238 -21.85 -9.57 -16.45
C TYR A 238 -22.43 -10.47 -17.55
N GLN A 239 -21.57 -11.01 -18.37
CA GLN A 239 -21.91 -11.90 -19.46
C GLN A 239 -20.82 -12.97 -19.57
N SER A 240 -21.23 -14.20 -19.87
CA SER A 240 -20.33 -15.29 -20.16
C SER A 240 -20.21 -15.54 -21.66
N GLY A 241 -19.12 -16.15 -22.07
CA GLY A 241 -18.88 -16.55 -23.46
C GLY A 241 -17.46 -16.32 -23.93
N ALA A 242 -17.11 -16.97 -25.03
CA ALA A 242 -15.76 -16.84 -25.60
C ALA A 242 -15.47 -15.40 -26.03
N GLY A 243 -14.34 -14.86 -25.54
CA GLY A 243 -13.87 -13.53 -25.91
C GLY A 243 -14.65 -12.38 -25.25
N ILE A 244 -15.39 -12.64 -24.18
CA ILE A 244 -16.16 -11.64 -23.47
C ILE A 244 -15.27 -10.50 -22.95
N GLU A 245 -14.08 -10.83 -22.49
CA GLU A 245 -13.11 -9.85 -21.98
C GLU A 245 -12.69 -8.87 -23.09
N GLN A 246 -12.41 -9.39 -24.30
CA GLN A 246 -12.07 -8.53 -25.43
C GLN A 246 -13.26 -7.66 -25.87
N GLN A 247 -14.48 -8.19 -25.80
CA GLN A 247 -15.70 -7.41 -26.10
C GLN A 247 -15.85 -6.25 -25.10
N TRP A 248 -15.70 -6.51 -23.80
CA TRP A 248 -15.73 -5.46 -22.79
C TRP A 248 -14.58 -4.45 -22.96
N CYS A 249 -13.37 -4.92 -23.22
CA CYS A 249 -12.25 -4.00 -23.48
C CYS A 249 -12.50 -3.08 -24.69
N ASN A 250 -13.09 -3.62 -25.75
CA ASN A 250 -13.46 -2.81 -26.92
C ASN A 250 -14.58 -1.82 -26.57
N TYR A 251 -15.54 -2.26 -25.75
CA TYR A 251 -16.65 -1.43 -25.27
C TYR A 251 -16.14 -0.24 -24.42
N VAL A 252 -15.15 -0.45 -23.54
CA VAL A 252 -14.51 0.61 -22.77
C VAL A 252 -13.67 1.50 -23.69
N LYS A 253 -12.80 0.95 -24.53
CA LYS A 253 -11.92 1.72 -25.42
C LYS A 253 -12.66 2.62 -26.41
N ALA A 254 -13.88 2.23 -26.79
CA ALA A 254 -14.71 3.06 -27.66
C ALA A 254 -15.26 4.32 -26.96
N ARG A 255 -15.20 4.38 -25.63
CA ARG A 255 -15.80 5.45 -24.81
C ARG A 255 -14.79 6.19 -23.95
N VAL A 256 -13.77 5.51 -23.45
CA VAL A 256 -12.80 6.04 -22.50
C VAL A 256 -11.41 6.02 -23.12
N SER A 257 -10.83 7.20 -23.29
CA SER A 257 -9.46 7.39 -23.81
C SER A 257 -8.41 7.51 -22.67
N GLN A 258 -8.85 7.82 -21.46
CA GLN A 258 -8.00 7.94 -20.28
C GLN A 258 -7.39 6.58 -19.88
N PRO A 259 -6.25 6.56 -19.17
CA PRO A 259 -5.74 5.35 -18.53
C PRO A 259 -6.78 4.73 -17.60
N VAL A 260 -6.98 3.41 -17.68
CA VAL A 260 -7.89 2.67 -16.78
C VAL A 260 -7.08 1.70 -15.94
N GLN A 261 -7.32 1.71 -14.64
CA GLN A 261 -6.77 0.77 -13.68
C GLN A 261 -7.88 -0.15 -13.19
N LEU A 262 -7.59 -1.44 -13.03
CA LEU A 262 -8.57 -2.46 -12.75
C LEU A 262 -8.39 -3.07 -11.36
N VAL A 263 -9.48 -3.29 -10.67
CA VAL A 263 -9.59 -4.20 -9.53
C VAL A 263 -10.54 -5.33 -9.95
N PRO A 264 -10.25 -6.60 -9.71
CA PRO A 264 -11.19 -7.68 -10.04
C PRO A 264 -12.41 -7.67 -9.14
N GLY A 265 -13.55 -8.04 -9.71
CA GLY A 265 -14.77 -8.38 -8.99
C GLY A 265 -14.98 -9.88 -8.90
N ASN A 266 -16.08 -10.31 -8.25
CA ASN A 266 -16.41 -11.72 -8.13
C ASN A 266 -16.87 -12.32 -9.48
N HIS A 267 -17.38 -11.52 -10.41
CA HIS A 267 -17.78 -11.98 -11.72
C HIS A 267 -16.59 -12.43 -12.57
N GLU A 268 -15.45 -11.74 -12.53
CA GLU A 268 -14.23 -12.12 -13.25
C GLU A 268 -13.45 -13.26 -12.57
N ALA A 269 -13.80 -13.64 -11.34
CA ALA A 269 -13.08 -14.64 -10.58
C ALA A 269 -13.90 -15.88 -10.25
N GLN A 270 -15.17 -15.73 -9.88
CA GLN A 270 -16.01 -16.78 -9.30
C GLN A 270 -17.21 -17.14 -10.17
N ASN A 271 -17.77 -16.20 -10.93
CA ASN A 271 -19.03 -16.37 -11.64
C ASN A 271 -18.88 -16.74 -13.12
N GLY A 272 -17.64 -16.84 -13.63
CA GLY A 272 -17.37 -17.31 -15.00
C GLY A 272 -17.62 -16.29 -16.11
N ASP A 273 -17.68 -15.01 -15.77
CA ASP A 273 -17.86 -13.91 -16.74
C ASP A 273 -16.52 -13.43 -17.32
N GLY A 274 -15.66 -14.37 -17.66
CA GLY A 274 -14.31 -14.15 -18.15
C GLY A 274 -13.24 -14.29 -17.07
N LEU A 275 -11.97 -14.13 -17.50
CA LEU A 275 -10.81 -14.22 -16.62
C LEU A 275 -10.22 -12.82 -16.42
N PHE A 276 -10.01 -12.41 -15.16
CA PHE A 276 -9.44 -11.10 -14.84
C PHE A 276 -8.11 -10.85 -15.56
N ALA A 277 -7.26 -11.86 -15.71
CA ALA A 277 -6.00 -11.73 -16.45
C ALA A 277 -6.19 -11.29 -17.90
N ASN A 278 -7.27 -11.73 -18.57
CA ASN A 278 -7.58 -11.35 -19.95
C ASN A 278 -8.09 -9.90 -20.04
N TYR A 279 -8.91 -9.45 -19.08
CA TYR A 279 -9.31 -8.04 -18.97
C TYR A 279 -8.09 -7.14 -18.74
N ALA A 280 -7.20 -7.53 -17.84
CA ALA A 280 -5.95 -6.82 -17.58
C ALA A 280 -5.02 -6.79 -18.82
N ALA A 281 -4.98 -7.88 -19.60
CA ALA A 281 -4.16 -7.96 -20.79
C ALA A 281 -4.72 -7.10 -21.95
N CYS A 282 -6.04 -7.09 -22.17
CA CYS A 282 -6.64 -6.29 -23.22
C CYS A 282 -6.84 -4.82 -22.85
N LEU A 283 -6.79 -4.48 -21.56
CA LEU A 283 -6.81 -3.11 -21.05
C LEU A 283 -5.64 -2.90 -20.04
N PRO A 284 -4.38 -2.96 -20.51
CA PRO A 284 -3.24 -2.86 -19.64
C PRO A 284 -3.15 -1.47 -18.99
N SER A 285 -2.61 -1.43 -17.77
CA SER A 285 -2.33 -0.18 -17.10
C SER A 285 -1.42 0.73 -17.92
N ARG A 286 -1.88 1.95 -18.18
CA ARG A 286 -1.10 2.99 -18.87
C ARG A 286 -0.42 3.97 -17.91
N LEU A 287 -0.71 3.88 -16.61
CA LEU A 287 -0.01 4.68 -15.59
C LEU A 287 1.24 3.97 -15.07
N GLY A 288 1.32 2.63 -15.29
CA GLY A 288 2.23 1.80 -14.53
C GLY A 288 1.74 1.61 -13.09
N ILE A 289 1.70 0.39 -12.63
CA ILE A 289 1.31 0.06 -11.25
C ILE A 289 2.50 -0.50 -10.50
N ASN A 290 2.51 -0.26 -9.20
CA ASN A 290 3.41 -0.89 -8.25
C ASN A 290 2.66 -2.08 -7.64
N GLY A 291 3.09 -3.29 -7.94
CA GLY A 291 2.34 -4.51 -7.67
C GLY A 291 1.89 -5.21 -8.95
N THR A 292 0.91 -6.09 -8.88
CA THR A 292 0.43 -6.81 -10.05
C THR A 292 -1.09 -6.99 -10.05
N TYR A 293 -1.69 -6.97 -11.21
CA TYR A 293 -3.08 -7.36 -11.42
C TYR A 293 -3.32 -8.84 -11.10
N GLU A 294 -2.35 -9.71 -11.39
CA GLU A 294 -2.43 -11.14 -11.09
C GLU A 294 -2.65 -11.43 -9.61
N ARG A 295 -2.04 -10.61 -8.75
CA ARG A 295 -2.22 -10.69 -7.29
C ARG A 295 -3.44 -9.92 -6.80
N GLY A 296 -4.07 -9.09 -7.64
CA GLY A 296 -5.10 -8.17 -7.20
C GLY A 296 -4.62 -7.19 -6.14
N GLN A 297 -3.33 -6.86 -6.17
CA GLN A 297 -2.64 -5.98 -5.22
C GLN A 297 -1.74 -5.02 -5.98
N TRP A 298 -2.05 -3.74 -5.96
CA TRP A 298 -1.25 -2.72 -6.62
C TRP A 298 -1.49 -1.34 -6.02
N PHE A 299 -0.58 -0.41 -6.26
CA PHE A 299 -0.83 1.01 -6.02
C PHE A 299 -0.24 1.85 -7.15
N VAL A 300 -0.72 3.09 -7.24
CA VAL A 300 -0.20 4.11 -8.14
C VAL A 300 -0.16 5.45 -7.40
N ASP A 301 0.92 6.19 -7.62
CA ASP A 301 1.04 7.58 -7.18
C ASP A 301 0.65 8.50 -8.34
N SER A 302 -0.35 9.34 -8.12
CA SER A 302 -0.85 10.30 -9.10
C SER A 302 -0.96 11.68 -8.43
N GLY A 303 -0.02 12.56 -8.71
CA GLY A 303 0.09 13.85 -8.03
C GLY A 303 0.13 13.67 -6.50
N PRO A 304 -0.77 14.34 -5.76
CA PRO A 304 -0.81 14.25 -4.30
C PRO A 304 -1.51 12.98 -3.76
N VAL A 305 -1.92 12.05 -4.61
CA VAL A 305 -2.70 10.85 -4.23
C VAL A 305 -1.86 9.59 -4.37
N ARG A 306 -1.91 8.74 -3.36
CA ARG A 306 -1.63 7.30 -3.44
C ARG A 306 -2.94 6.54 -3.51
N TYR A 307 -3.21 5.93 -4.65
CA TYR A 307 -4.36 5.07 -4.84
C TYR A 307 -3.92 3.60 -4.77
N ILE A 308 -4.57 2.82 -3.91
CA ILE A 308 -4.23 1.42 -3.63
C ILE A 308 -5.39 0.55 -4.08
N GLY A 309 -5.17 -0.37 -5.02
CA GLY A 309 -6.14 -1.38 -5.43
C GLY A 309 -5.89 -2.70 -4.73
N ILE A 310 -6.91 -3.26 -4.08
CA ILE A 310 -6.85 -4.56 -3.41
C ILE A 310 -8.08 -5.41 -3.75
N SER A 311 -7.96 -6.72 -3.58
CA SER A 311 -9.01 -7.69 -3.97
C SER A 311 -9.31 -8.67 -2.83
N PRO A 312 -9.82 -8.18 -1.68
CA PRO A 312 -10.14 -9.05 -0.56
C PRO A 312 -11.31 -9.98 -0.92
N ASN A 313 -11.15 -11.28 -0.62
CA ASN A 313 -12.09 -12.35 -0.90
C ASN A 313 -12.44 -12.55 -2.39
N ILE A 314 -11.56 -12.17 -3.29
CA ILE A 314 -11.67 -12.49 -4.72
C ILE A 314 -10.73 -13.66 -5.04
N ALA A 315 -11.29 -14.76 -5.54
CA ALA A 315 -10.53 -15.96 -5.89
C ALA A 315 -9.81 -15.80 -7.22
N LEU A 316 -8.59 -15.28 -7.18
CA LEU A 316 -7.70 -15.19 -8.33
C LEU A 316 -6.91 -16.51 -8.51
N PRO A 317 -6.29 -16.77 -9.68
CA PRO A 317 -5.49 -17.98 -9.89
C PRO A 317 -4.36 -18.17 -8.86
N GLN A 318 -3.83 -17.08 -8.28
CA GLN A 318 -2.81 -17.10 -7.24
C GLN A 318 -3.40 -17.23 -5.82
N GLY A 319 -4.67 -17.52 -5.68
CA GLY A 319 -5.37 -17.76 -4.43
C GLY A 319 -6.35 -16.66 -4.05
N ASN A 320 -7.17 -16.96 -3.03
CA ASN A 320 -8.13 -16.03 -2.45
C ASN A 320 -7.49 -15.28 -1.29
N ARG A 321 -7.32 -13.96 -1.43
CA ARG A 321 -6.65 -13.12 -0.44
C ARG A 321 -7.66 -12.54 0.52
N GLN A 322 -7.45 -12.75 1.80
CA GLN A 322 -8.39 -12.29 2.83
C GLN A 322 -8.00 -10.97 3.51
N TYR A 323 -6.75 -10.56 3.42
CA TYR A 323 -6.23 -9.39 4.17
C TYR A 323 -6.47 -9.50 5.68
N ALA A 324 -6.48 -10.71 6.20
CA ALA A 324 -6.64 -10.96 7.63
C ALA A 324 -5.46 -10.39 8.43
N ALA A 325 -5.71 -10.03 9.69
CA ALA A 325 -4.68 -9.54 10.58
C ALA A 325 -3.50 -10.53 10.67
N GLY A 326 -2.28 -10.06 10.41
CA GLY A 326 -1.06 -10.85 10.41
C GLY A 326 -0.76 -11.59 9.09
N SER A 327 -1.61 -11.48 8.06
CA SER A 327 -1.29 -12.01 6.73
C SER A 327 -0.24 -11.15 6.00
N SER A 328 0.41 -11.74 5.00
CA SER A 328 1.35 -11.03 4.12
C SER A 328 0.66 -9.93 3.30
N GLU A 329 -0.57 -10.18 2.87
CA GLU A 329 -1.42 -9.22 2.17
C GLU A 329 -1.70 -8.01 3.03
N ARG A 330 -1.98 -8.24 4.33
CA ARG A 330 -2.21 -7.17 5.28
C ARG A 330 -0.94 -6.37 5.54
N ALA A 331 0.18 -7.04 5.78
CA ALA A 331 1.47 -6.38 6.00
C ALA A 331 1.89 -5.52 4.80
N TRP A 332 1.64 -6.00 3.59
CA TRP A 332 1.87 -5.22 2.37
C TRP A 332 1.00 -3.96 2.35
N LEU A 333 -0.31 -4.12 2.57
CA LEU A 333 -1.26 -3.01 2.57
C LEU A 333 -0.90 -1.94 3.60
N ASP A 334 -0.59 -2.38 4.83
CA ASP A 334 -0.18 -1.51 5.94
C ASP A 334 1.08 -0.71 5.57
N GLY A 335 2.06 -1.38 4.98
CA GLY A 335 3.31 -0.75 4.52
C GLY A 335 3.06 0.30 3.44
N VAL A 336 2.22 0.00 2.45
CA VAL A 336 1.88 0.93 1.35
C VAL A 336 1.10 2.15 1.88
N ILE A 337 0.15 1.95 2.79
CA ILE A 337 -0.60 3.04 3.44
C ILE A 337 0.37 3.95 4.20
N GLN A 338 1.23 3.39 5.06
CA GLN A 338 2.17 4.18 5.86
C GLN A 338 3.16 4.96 5.01
N GLN A 339 3.65 4.40 3.91
CA GLN A 339 4.52 5.11 2.96
C GLN A 339 3.80 6.31 2.32
N GLY A 340 2.55 6.14 1.88
CA GLY A 340 1.75 7.24 1.33
C GLY A 340 1.53 8.36 2.35
N LYS A 341 1.24 7.99 3.59
CA LYS A 341 1.09 8.96 4.70
C LYS A 341 2.39 9.68 5.01
N ALA A 342 3.53 8.95 5.06
CA ALA A 342 4.84 9.54 5.30
C ALA A 342 5.26 10.51 4.18
N ALA A 343 4.86 10.21 2.93
CA ALA A 343 5.03 11.11 1.79
C ALA A 343 4.03 12.29 1.79
N GLY A 344 3.16 12.39 2.78
CA GLY A 344 2.16 13.43 2.86
C GLY A 344 1.03 13.28 1.83
N GLN A 345 0.86 12.13 1.18
CA GLN A 345 -0.16 11.94 0.15
C GLN A 345 -1.58 11.76 0.75
N TRP A 346 -2.59 11.98 -0.05
CA TRP A 346 -3.92 11.46 0.16
C TRP A 346 -3.87 9.96 -0.08
N VAL A 347 -4.38 9.16 0.85
CA VAL A 347 -4.40 7.70 0.73
C VAL A 347 -5.83 7.24 0.44
N ILE A 348 -6.03 6.68 -0.74
CA ILE A 348 -7.31 6.11 -1.19
C ILE A 348 -7.14 4.61 -1.37
N VAL A 349 -8.06 3.81 -0.84
CA VAL A 349 -8.10 2.36 -1.02
C VAL A 349 -9.33 1.99 -1.83
N GLY A 350 -9.12 1.33 -2.98
CA GLY A 350 -10.16 0.81 -3.85
C GLY A 350 -10.24 -0.72 -3.79
N MET A 351 -11.45 -1.27 -3.65
CA MET A 351 -11.71 -2.70 -3.66
C MET A 351 -13.11 -2.99 -4.21
N HIS A 352 -13.38 -4.25 -4.57
CA HIS A 352 -14.70 -4.62 -5.04
C HIS A 352 -15.68 -4.91 -3.90
N ILE A 353 -15.40 -5.89 -3.05
CA ILE A 353 -16.35 -6.37 -2.02
C ILE A 353 -16.40 -5.43 -0.81
N PRO A 354 -17.57 -4.83 -0.49
CA PRO A 354 -17.75 -4.01 0.70
C PRO A 354 -18.07 -4.86 1.95
N CYS A 355 -17.81 -4.29 3.13
CA CYS A 355 -18.44 -4.70 4.38
C CYS A 355 -19.34 -3.59 4.93
N LEU A 356 -18.94 -2.33 4.70
CA LEU A 356 -19.79 -1.18 4.97
C LEU A 356 -20.58 -0.83 3.72
N THR A 357 -21.86 -1.18 3.74
CA THR A 357 -22.82 -0.93 2.65
C THR A 357 -24.25 -0.84 3.18
N VAL A 358 -25.13 -0.24 2.44
CA VAL A 358 -26.58 -0.26 2.65
C VAL A 358 -27.30 -1.20 1.67
N GLY A 359 -26.56 -1.87 0.80
CA GLY A 359 -27.10 -2.80 -0.18
C GLY A 359 -27.41 -4.18 0.38
N ILE A 360 -27.70 -5.11 -0.51
CA ILE A 360 -28.13 -6.46 -0.15
C ILE A 360 -26.98 -7.34 0.38
N HIS A 361 -25.72 -6.97 0.12
CA HIS A 361 -24.51 -7.66 0.58
C HIS A 361 -24.00 -7.14 1.94
N ALA A 362 -24.86 -6.56 2.77
CA ALA A 362 -24.52 -6.03 4.10
C ALA A 362 -23.96 -7.07 5.10
N GLY A 363 -23.91 -8.34 4.73
CA GLY A 363 -23.38 -9.45 5.55
C GLY A 363 -21.86 -9.50 5.71
N CYS A 364 -21.11 -8.66 5.02
CA CYS A 364 -19.64 -8.65 4.96
C CYS A 364 -19.03 -9.99 4.49
N GLU A 365 -18.80 -10.11 3.21
CA GLU A 365 -18.31 -11.33 2.56
C GLU A 365 -16.78 -11.48 2.60
N ARG A 366 -16.06 -10.64 3.32
CA ARG A 366 -14.59 -10.64 3.48
C ARG A 366 -14.18 -10.53 4.95
N ASP A 367 -12.89 -10.38 5.23
CA ASP A 367 -12.42 -10.14 6.61
C ASP A 367 -13.07 -8.86 7.19
N LYS A 368 -13.82 -9.04 8.26
CA LYS A 368 -14.58 -7.99 8.95
C LYS A 368 -13.68 -6.96 9.66
N THR A 369 -12.43 -7.32 9.93
CA THR A 369 -11.50 -6.42 10.64
C THR A 369 -10.88 -5.37 9.72
N LEU A 370 -10.85 -5.63 8.41
CA LEU A 370 -10.14 -4.79 7.44
C LEU A 370 -10.60 -3.34 7.46
N ASP A 371 -11.92 -3.07 7.51
CA ASP A 371 -12.43 -1.68 7.52
C ASP A 371 -12.02 -0.94 8.79
N GLY A 372 -12.11 -1.62 9.95
CA GLY A 372 -11.67 -1.04 11.22
C GLY A 372 -10.18 -0.68 11.22
N ASP A 373 -9.38 -1.50 10.57
CA ASP A 373 -7.94 -1.27 10.46
C ASP A 373 -7.59 -0.18 9.45
N LEU A 374 -8.32 -0.06 8.33
CA LEU A 374 -8.17 1.08 7.40
C LEU A 374 -8.49 2.41 8.09
N ILE A 375 -9.54 2.43 8.92
CA ILE A 375 -9.89 3.59 9.76
C ILE A 375 -8.76 3.88 10.76
N ALA A 376 -8.29 2.88 11.50
CA ALA A 376 -7.23 3.04 12.51
C ALA A 376 -5.92 3.55 11.88
N GLN A 377 -5.62 3.16 10.66
CA GLN A 377 -4.47 3.65 9.90
C GLN A 377 -4.65 5.04 9.32
N GLY A 378 -5.87 5.59 9.38
CA GLY A 378 -6.19 6.94 8.88
C GLY A 378 -6.13 7.03 7.35
N VAL A 379 -6.68 6.03 6.66
CA VAL A 379 -6.99 6.12 5.22
C VAL A 379 -8.01 7.24 5.02
N ASP A 380 -7.81 8.07 4.02
CA ASP A 380 -8.69 9.23 3.82
C ASP A 380 -10.04 8.82 3.20
N LEU A 381 -10.01 7.93 2.21
CA LEU A 381 -11.19 7.48 1.47
C LEU A 381 -11.06 5.99 1.09
N VAL A 382 -12.12 5.23 1.30
CA VAL A 382 -12.28 3.85 0.82
C VAL A 382 -13.40 3.82 -0.21
N VAL A 383 -13.14 3.30 -1.42
CA VAL A 383 -14.11 3.17 -2.51
C VAL A 383 -14.33 1.72 -2.87
N GLN A 384 -15.59 1.33 -3.02
CA GLN A 384 -16.02 -0.07 -3.13
C GLN A 384 -17.07 -0.25 -4.23
N GLY A 385 -17.21 -1.46 -4.80
CA GLY A 385 -18.22 -1.83 -5.78
C GLY A 385 -19.22 -2.84 -5.24
N HIS A 386 -19.59 -3.84 -6.09
CA HIS A 386 -20.36 -5.06 -5.76
C HIS A 386 -21.85 -4.85 -5.44
N ASP A 387 -22.18 -3.95 -4.55
CA ASP A 387 -23.55 -3.54 -4.33
C ASP A 387 -23.97 -2.52 -5.38
N HIS A 388 -24.97 -2.87 -6.20
CA HIS A 388 -25.43 -2.04 -7.32
C HIS A 388 -26.25 -0.84 -6.83
N ASN A 389 -25.63 -0.05 -5.99
CA ASN A 389 -26.18 1.18 -5.41
C ASN A 389 -25.07 2.22 -5.26
N TYR A 390 -25.45 3.43 -4.90
CA TYR A 390 -24.53 4.42 -4.38
C TYR A 390 -24.80 4.64 -2.90
N SER A 391 -23.76 4.58 -2.09
CA SER A 391 -23.85 5.01 -0.70
C SER A 391 -22.51 5.59 -0.24
N ARG A 392 -22.59 6.65 0.58
CA ARG A 392 -21.41 7.32 1.15
C ARG A 392 -21.61 7.60 2.63
N SER A 393 -20.65 7.15 3.45
CA SER A 393 -20.66 7.44 4.89
C SER A 393 -20.27 8.90 5.15
N HIS A 394 -20.69 9.44 6.28
CA HIS A 394 -20.00 10.56 6.90
C HIS A 394 -18.54 10.20 7.21
N GLN A 395 -17.73 11.16 7.70
CA GLN A 395 -16.40 10.84 8.20
C GLN A 395 -16.50 10.08 9.54
N ILE A 396 -15.89 8.88 9.63
CA ILE A 396 -16.02 7.97 10.77
C ILE A 396 -14.66 7.61 11.36
N THR A 397 -14.57 7.49 12.69
CA THR A 397 -13.36 7.07 13.43
C THR A 397 -13.37 5.63 13.87
N GLN A 398 -14.54 5.02 13.90
CA GLN A 398 -14.79 3.60 14.18
C GLN A 398 -15.98 3.16 13.33
N LEU A 399 -16.18 1.88 13.18
CA LEU A 399 -17.37 1.38 12.51
C LEU A 399 -18.62 1.98 13.16
N ALA A 400 -19.44 2.68 12.36
CA ALA A 400 -20.66 3.40 12.76
C ALA A 400 -20.47 4.61 13.69
N LYS A 401 -19.25 5.06 13.99
CA LYS A 401 -19.02 6.25 14.80
C LYS A 401 -18.69 7.46 13.93
N VAL A 402 -19.70 8.26 13.63
CA VAL A 402 -19.55 9.55 12.93
C VAL A 402 -18.80 10.54 13.80
N VAL A 403 -17.83 11.23 13.23
CA VAL A 403 -17.08 12.33 13.89
C VAL A 403 -17.37 13.66 13.24
N ASP A 404 -17.77 13.65 11.96
CA ASP A 404 -18.06 14.83 11.19
C ASP A 404 -19.13 14.51 10.15
N SER A 405 -20.15 15.34 10.01
CA SER A 405 -21.33 15.10 9.17
C SER A 405 -21.73 16.29 8.28
N ASP A 406 -20.87 17.31 8.18
CA ASP A 406 -21.20 18.54 7.41
C ASP A 406 -20.69 18.52 5.96
N ASN A 407 -20.09 17.40 5.53
CA ASN A 407 -19.47 17.20 4.22
C ASN A 407 -18.19 18.04 3.97
N ALA A 408 -17.68 18.74 4.97
CA ALA A 408 -16.44 19.52 4.96
C ALA A 408 -15.43 18.94 5.97
N TYR A 409 -14.90 17.79 5.68
CA TYR A 409 -14.12 16.96 6.59
C TYR A 409 -12.67 17.43 6.74
N THR A 410 -12.01 16.93 7.79
CA THR A 410 -10.58 17.20 8.05
C THR A 410 -9.75 15.93 7.95
N LYS A 411 -8.62 15.98 7.23
CA LYS A 411 -7.66 14.86 7.10
C LYS A 411 -7.19 14.38 8.48
N GLY A 412 -7.17 13.06 8.66
CA GLY A 412 -6.70 12.42 9.88
C GLY A 412 -7.72 12.38 11.03
N ARG A 413 -8.91 12.98 10.88
CA ARG A 413 -9.99 12.87 11.87
C ARG A 413 -10.83 11.60 11.72
N GLY A 414 -10.75 10.95 10.57
CA GLY A 414 -11.48 9.71 10.26
C GLY A 414 -11.38 9.35 8.79
N THR A 415 -12.11 8.32 8.39
CA THR A 415 -12.18 7.77 7.03
C THR A 415 -13.58 7.96 6.45
N VAL A 416 -13.69 8.23 5.16
CA VAL A 416 -14.95 8.20 4.40
C VAL A 416 -15.00 6.90 3.60
N PHE A 417 -16.17 6.22 3.60
CA PHE A 417 -16.44 5.04 2.78
C PHE A 417 -17.48 5.38 1.73
N ALA A 418 -17.25 4.95 0.48
CA ALA A 418 -18.22 5.10 -0.60
C ALA A 418 -18.36 3.78 -1.38
N VAL A 419 -19.59 3.32 -1.55
CA VAL A 419 -19.96 2.28 -2.50
C VAL A 419 -20.35 2.96 -3.80
N VAL A 420 -19.68 2.59 -4.90
CA VAL A 420 -19.86 3.18 -6.24
C VAL A 420 -20.29 2.11 -7.26
N GLY A 421 -20.99 1.07 -6.82
CA GLY A 421 -21.52 0.01 -7.67
C GLY A 421 -22.72 0.43 -8.52
N ASN A 422 -22.98 1.72 -8.60
CA ASN A 422 -24.01 2.33 -9.43
C ASN A 422 -23.54 2.62 -10.86
N GLY A 423 -22.52 1.91 -11.37
CA GLY A 423 -21.92 2.08 -12.69
C GLY A 423 -22.80 1.67 -13.87
N GLY A 424 -23.99 1.14 -13.62
CA GLY A 424 -24.98 0.92 -14.67
C GLY A 424 -25.59 -0.47 -14.75
N HIS A 425 -24.98 -1.51 -14.17
CA HIS A 425 -25.59 -2.84 -14.18
C HIS A 425 -26.69 -2.96 -13.12
N LYS A 426 -27.91 -3.30 -13.55
CA LYS A 426 -29.09 -3.65 -12.74
C LYS A 426 -29.12 -3.06 -11.33
N PRO A 427 -29.46 -1.79 -11.15
CA PRO A 427 -29.57 -1.18 -9.83
C PRO A 427 -30.44 -2.03 -8.88
N ARG A 428 -30.06 -2.06 -7.59
CA ARG A 428 -30.73 -2.87 -6.55
C ARG A 428 -31.33 -2.01 -5.45
N GLU A 429 -32.14 -2.63 -4.61
CA GLU A 429 -32.68 -2.01 -3.41
C GLU A 429 -31.58 -1.78 -2.37
N ILE A 430 -31.85 -0.85 -1.47
CA ILE A 430 -31.05 -0.60 -0.27
C ILE A 430 -31.87 -0.93 0.98
N THR A 431 -31.19 -1.28 2.07
CA THR A 431 -31.80 -1.59 3.37
C THR A 431 -32.24 -0.34 4.15
N GLY A 432 -32.05 0.83 3.57
CA GLY A 432 -32.30 2.15 4.15
C GLY A 432 -31.03 3.02 4.12
N CYS A 433 -31.12 4.22 4.69
CA CYS A 433 -29.99 5.15 4.80
C CYS A 433 -29.81 5.58 6.26
N PRO A 434 -29.23 4.73 7.12
CA PRO A 434 -28.98 5.05 8.54
C PRO A 434 -28.11 6.29 8.73
N ALA A 435 -28.15 6.91 9.92
CA ALA A 435 -27.48 8.18 10.23
C ALA A 435 -25.93 8.19 10.03
N MET A 436 -25.30 7.03 9.91
CA MET A 436 -23.89 6.93 9.53
C MET A 436 -23.64 7.34 8.07
N TRP A 437 -24.66 7.24 7.22
CA TRP A 437 -24.57 7.48 5.78
C TRP A 437 -25.06 8.88 5.45
N ALA A 438 -24.29 9.61 4.69
CA ALA A 438 -24.62 10.95 4.23
C ALA A 438 -25.42 10.97 2.92
N ALA A 439 -25.25 9.94 2.10
CA ALA A 439 -25.95 9.77 0.82
C ALA A 439 -26.19 8.30 0.53
N CYS A 440 -27.39 7.97 0.04
CA CYS A 440 -27.76 6.59 -0.35
C CYS A 440 -28.74 6.64 -1.53
N SER A 441 -28.60 5.72 -2.48
CA SER A 441 -29.51 5.58 -3.61
C SER A 441 -29.61 4.13 -4.06
N GLY A 442 -30.84 3.60 -4.08
CA GLY A 442 -31.22 2.29 -4.61
C GLY A 442 -32.59 2.37 -5.29
N THR A 443 -33.09 1.27 -5.85
CA THR A 443 -34.36 1.24 -6.59
C THR A 443 -35.57 1.63 -5.73
N ASN A 444 -35.48 1.40 -4.43
CA ASN A 444 -36.51 1.78 -3.43
C ASN A 444 -36.29 3.17 -2.79
N SER A 445 -35.30 3.93 -3.26
CA SER A 445 -35.08 5.32 -2.81
C SER A 445 -36.11 6.28 -3.43
N PRO A 446 -36.43 7.40 -2.78
CA PRO A 446 -37.26 8.46 -3.39
C PRO A 446 -36.66 8.92 -4.74
N GLY A 447 -37.46 8.79 -5.81
CA GLY A 447 -37.01 9.08 -7.18
C GLY A 447 -36.24 7.96 -7.87
N GLY A 448 -36.08 6.80 -7.22
CA GLY A 448 -35.43 5.61 -7.77
C GLY A 448 -33.91 5.62 -7.66
N ALA A 449 -33.28 4.64 -8.30
CA ALA A 449 -31.83 4.47 -8.30
C ALA A 449 -31.14 5.59 -9.11
N THR A 450 -29.96 5.95 -8.68
CA THR A 450 -29.07 6.87 -9.39
C THR A 450 -27.90 6.10 -9.99
N THR A 451 -27.66 6.24 -11.30
CA THR A 451 -26.45 5.72 -11.96
C THR A 451 -25.45 6.83 -12.20
N GLY A 452 -24.18 6.51 -12.17
CA GLY A 452 -23.11 7.49 -12.32
C GLY A 452 -21.75 6.94 -11.89
N TRP A 453 -20.85 7.85 -11.59
CA TRP A 453 -19.50 7.57 -11.16
C TRP A 453 -19.00 8.63 -10.17
N LEU A 454 -18.05 8.30 -9.33
CA LEU A 454 -17.46 9.23 -8.37
C LEU A 454 -16.25 9.93 -8.99
N ARG A 455 -16.31 11.26 -9.11
CA ARG A 455 -15.16 12.08 -9.47
C ARG A 455 -14.41 12.47 -8.20
N ILE A 456 -13.10 12.30 -8.20
CA ILE A 456 -12.20 12.74 -7.12
C ILE A 456 -11.21 13.73 -7.71
N ASP A 457 -11.22 14.96 -7.21
CA ASP A 457 -10.26 16.00 -7.53
C ASP A 457 -9.37 16.26 -6.31
N ALA A 458 -8.05 16.09 -6.45
CA ALA A 458 -7.12 16.26 -5.35
C ALA A 458 -5.99 17.25 -5.66
N THR A 459 -5.72 18.11 -4.70
CA THR A 459 -4.57 19.01 -4.64
C THR A 459 -3.72 18.69 -3.41
N GLY A 460 -2.60 19.37 -3.21
CA GLY A 460 -1.80 19.21 -1.99
C GLY A 460 -2.59 19.49 -0.70
N SER A 461 -3.63 20.33 -0.73
CA SER A 461 -4.37 20.77 0.46
C SER A 461 -5.80 20.26 0.54
N THR A 462 -6.41 19.83 -0.56
CA THR A 462 -7.82 19.42 -0.62
C THR A 462 -8.01 18.14 -1.44
N LEU A 463 -8.96 17.32 -1.01
CA LEU A 463 -9.52 16.20 -1.79
C LEU A 463 -11.02 16.43 -1.84
N THR A 464 -11.57 16.72 -3.02
CA THR A 464 -13.01 16.88 -3.24
C THR A 464 -13.53 15.69 -4.04
N ALA A 465 -14.59 15.05 -3.57
CA ALA A 465 -15.25 13.97 -4.29
C ALA A 465 -16.72 14.33 -4.55
N ARG A 466 -17.20 14.05 -5.77
CA ARG A 466 -18.58 14.31 -6.17
C ARG A 466 -19.13 13.18 -7.03
N LEU A 467 -20.39 12.85 -6.82
CA LEU A 467 -21.14 11.95 -7.69
C LEU A 467 -21.48 12.67 -9.00
N VAL A 468 -21.00 12.14 -10.12
CA VAL A 468 -21.39 12.60 -11.46
C VAL A 468 -22.50 11.68 -11.94
N THR A 469 -23.71 12.19 -11.91
CA THR A 469 -24.94 11.44 -12.21
C THR A 469 -25.20 11.38 -13.71
N THR A 470 -25.46 10.18 -14.23
CA THR A 470 -25.92 9.96 -15.61
C THR A 470 -27.43 9.71 -15.67
N SER A 471 -28.01 9.22 -14.59
CA SER A 471 -29.47 9.01 -14.44
C SER A 471 -29.83 9.00 -12.94
N GLY A 472 -31.02 9.47 -12.62
CA GLY A 472 -31.56 9.50 -11.23
C GLY A 472 -31.33 10.85 -10.53
N PRO A 473 -31.95 11.05 -9.36
CA PRO A 473 -32.06 12.34 -8.71
C PRO A 473 -30.93 12.68 -7.72
N LEU A 474 -30.14 11.68 -7.28
CA LEU A 474 -29.17 11.91 -6.20
C LEU A 474 -28.02 12.82 -6.66
N THR A 475 -27.74 13.80 -5.84
CA THR A 475 -26.48 14.59 -5.90
C THR A 475 -25.71 14.37 -4.61
N ASP A 476 -24.38 14.25 -4.71
CA ASP A 476 -23.51 14.14 -3.54
C ASP A 476 -22.17 14.79 -3.80
N THR A 477 -21.67 15.51 -2.80
CA THR A 477 -20.34 16.14 -2.82
C THR A 477 -19.81 16.27 -1.39
N PHE A 478 -18.54 15.99 -1.20
CA PHE A 478 -17.81 16.25 0.05
C PHE A 478 -16.37 16.67 -0.23
N THR A 479 -15.77 17.31 0.74
CA THR A 479 -14.35 17.74 0.69
C THR A 479 -13.64 17.32 1.96
N ILE A 480 -12.38 16.86 1.83
CA ILE A 480 -11.46 16.62 2.94
C ILE A 480 -10.34 17.65 2.80
N THR A 481 -10.07 18.42 3.86
CA THR A 481 -9.01 19.43 3.91
C THR A 481 -7.90 19.01 4.87
N ARG A 482 -6.70 19.58 4.68
CA ARG A 482 -5.56 19.41 5.60
C ARG A 482 -5.62 20.40 6.75
#